data_0afe96d4a66e555082d9161ae01438c8
#
_entry.id   0afe96d4a66e555082d9161ae01438c8
#
_cell.length_a   1.000
_cell.length_b   1.000
_cell.length_c   1.000
_cell.angle_alpha   90.00
_cell.angle_beta   90.00
_cell.angle_gamma   90.00
#
_symmetry.space_group_name_H-M   'P 1'
#
loop_
_entity.id
_entity.type
_entity.pdbx_description
1 polymer ?
#
loop_
_entity_poly.entity_id
_entity_poly.type
_entity_poly.pdbx_seq_one_letter_code
_entity_poly.pdbx_strand_id
1 'polypeptide(L)'
;VLNVSGHRLGTAEIESALVRHPKVAEAAIVGFDHPIKGQGIYAYVTLMVGEEDSAELKVELQKFVANEISPIAKPDLIQWAPGLPKTRSGKIMRRILRKVAEGDFNNLGDTSTLADPAVVESLIANKVSL
;
A
#
# COMPACT_ATOMS: atom_id res chain seq x y z
N VAL A 1 1.95 3.70 12.54
CA VAL A 1 1.99 2.50 13.39
C VAL A 1 0.68 1.75 13.29
N LEU A 2 0.75 0.47 13.01
CA LEU A 2 -0.42 -0.41 12.90
C LEU A 2 -0.46 -1.40 14.05
N ASN A 3 -1.67 -1.75 14.48
CA ASN A 3 -1.89 -2.81 15.47
C ASN A 3 -2.44 -4.03 14.73
N VAL A 4 -1.59 -5.02 14.51
CA VAL A 4 -1.93 -6.26 13.82
C VAL A 4 -1.85 -7.40 14.82
N SER A 5 -2.96 -8.04 15.11
CA SER A 5 -3.05 -9.14 16.10
C SER A 5 -2.41 -8.79 17.45
N GLY A 6 -2.57 -7.53 17.90
CA GLY A 6 -1.99 -7.04 19.14
C GLY A 6 -0.53 -6.59 19.03
N HIS A 7 0.10 -6.71 17.87
CA HIS A 7 1.47 -6.25 17.65
C HIS A 7 1.47 -4.88 16.99
N ARG A 8 2.37 -4.01 17.46
CA ARG A 8 2.54 -2.68 16.87
C ARG A 8 3.62 -2.73 15.80
N LEU A 9 3.26 -2.36 14.58
CA LEU A 9 4.16 -2.38 13.43
C LEU A 9 4.33 -0.98 12.85
N GLY A 10 5.57 -0.63 12.52
CA GLY A 10 5.86 0.62 11.82
C GLY A 10 5.63 0.48 10.32
N THR A 11 4.79 1.36 9.76
CA THR A 11 4.54 1.33 8.31
C THR A 11 5.80 1.62 7.51
N ALA A 12 6.67 2.50 8.02
CA ALA A 12 7.92 2.85 7.34
C ALA A 12 8.85 1.65 7.18
N GLU A 13 8.90 0.76 8.17
CA GLU A 13 9.72 -0.44 8.09
C GLU A 13 9.26 -1.38 6.99
N ILE A 14 7.95 -1.56 6.87
CA ILE A 14 7.36 -2.43 5.85
C ILE A 14 7.57 -1.82 4.46
N GLU A 15 7.38 -0.52 4.32
CA GLU A 15 7.63 0.18 3.06
C GLU A 15 9.09 0.06 2.64
N SER A 16 10.01 0.22 3.57
CA SER A 16 11.44 0.08 3.29
C SER A 16 11.81 -1.34 2.88
N ALA A 17 11.19 -2.34 3.50
CA ALA A 17 11.41 -3.73 3.13
C ALA A 17 10.96 -3.99 1.69
N LEU A 18 9.76 -3.52 1.32
CA LEU A 18 9.24 -3.70 -0.03
C LEU A 18 10.12 -3.04 -1.08
N VAL A 19 10.61 -1.83 -0.82
CA VAL A 19 11.45 -1.09 -1.76
C VAL A 19 12.81 -1.74 -1.96
N ARG A 20 13.27 -2.55 -1.02
CA ARG A 20 14.51 -3.33 -1.20
C ARG A 20 14.38 -4.41 -2.26
N HIS A 21 13.15 -4.84 -2.58
CA HIS A 21 12.95 -5.82 -3.66
C HIS A 21 13.29 -5.17 -5.01
N PRO A 22 14.08 -5.86 -5.86
CA PRO A 22 14.58 -5.24 -7.10
C PRO A 22 13.49 -4.85 -8.10
N LYS A 23 12.31 -5.44 -8.00
CA LYS A 23 11.19 -5.12 -8.91
C LYS A 23 10.30 -4.00 -8.42
N VAL A 24 10.47 -3.52 -7.19
CA VAL A 24 9.62 -2.51 -6.58
C VAL A 24 10.27 -1.13 -6.68
N ALA A 25 9.58 -0.18 -7.29
CA ALA A 25 10.03 1.21 -7.38
C ALA A 25 9.60 2.03 -6.18
N GLU A 26 8.33 1.89 -5.79
CA GLU A 26 7.76 2.61 -4.65
C GLU A 26 6.77 1.71 -3.91
N ALA A 27 6.57 1.98 -2.64
CA ALA A 27 5.58 1.28 -1.84
C ALA A 27 5.00 2.20 -0.78
N ALA A 28 3.73 2.01 -0.46
CA ALA A 28 3.07 2.72 0.63
C ALA A 28 2.18 1.74 1.38
N ILE A 29 2.24 1.81 2.71
CA ILE A 29 1.49 0.91 3.59
C ILE A 29 0.47 1.73 4.37
N VAL A 30 -0.77 1.23 4.38
CA VAL A 30 -1.83 1.76 5.24
C VAL A 30 -2.54 0.62 5.93
N GLY A 31 -3.23 0.93 7.03
CA GLY A 31 -4.07 -0.04 7.73
C GLY A 31 -5.49 -0.03 7.20
N PHE A 32 -6.16 -1.16 7.32
CA PHE A 32 -7.58 -1.28 7.04
C PHE A 32 -8.21 -2.17 8.12
N ASP A 33 -9.52 -2.08 8.29
CA ASP A 33 -10.22 -2.90 9.27
C ASP A 33 -10.21 -4.36 8.84
N HIS A 34 -9.66 -5.21 9.69
CA HIS A 34 -9.57 -6.65 9.44
C HIS A 34 -10.45 -7.37 10.47
N PRO A 35 -11.32 -8.30 10.05
CA PRO A 35 -12.28 -8.93 10.96
C PRO A 35 -11.65 -9.79 12.05
N ILE A 36 -10.43 -10.27 11.85
CA ILE A 36 -9.75 -11.15 12.80
C ILE A 36 -8.60 -10.42 13.51
N LYS A 37 -7.78 -9.70 12.77
CA LYS A 37 -6.54 -9.09 13.28
C LYS A 37 -6.73 -7.72 13.93
N GLY A 38 -7.91 -7.14 13.83
CA GLY A 38 -8.16 -5.75 14.21
C GLY A 38 -7.79 -4.81 13.08
N GLN A 39 -6.51 -4.68 12.77
CA GLN A 39 -6.04 -3.98 11.58
C GLN A 39 -5.29 -4.94 10.67
N GLY A 40 -5.52 -4.84 9.37
CA GLY A 40 -4.77 -5.54 8.35
C GLY A 40 -3.79 -4.59 7.67
N ILE A 41 -2.88 -5.16 6.91
CA ILE A 41 -1.84 -4.40 6.18
C ILE A 41 -2.22 -4.35 4.71
N TYR A 42 -2.42 -3.15 4.20
CA TYR A 42 -2.73 -2.90 2.80
C TYR A 42 -1.53 -2.21 2.14
N ALA A 43 -0.95 -2.87 1.16
CA ALA A 43 0.24 -2.37 0.47
C ALA A 43 -0.11 -1.88 -0.94
N TYR A 44 0.26 -0.65 -1.25
CA TYR A 44 0.26 -0.14 -2.61
C TYR A 44 1.68 -0.26 -3.15
N VAL A 45 1.85 -0.94 -4.27
CA VAL A 45 3.16 -1.19 -4.85
C VAL A 45 3.21 -0.67 -6.27
N THR A 46 4.21 0.17 -6.54
CA THR A 46 4.55 0.61 -7.89
C THR A 46 5.78 -0.17 -8.34
N LEU A 47 5.66 -0.89 -9.45
CA LEU A 47 6.75 -1.69 -9.98
C LEU A 47 7.73 -0.84 -10.79
N MET A 48 8.97 -1.34 -10.92
CA MET A 48 9.96 -0.73 -11.80
C MET A 48 9.49 -0.79 -13.24
N VAL A 49 9.96 0.16 -14.06
CA VAL A 49 9.65 0.20 -15.49
C VAL A 49 10.08 -1.10 -16.14
N GLY A 50 9.18 -1.70 -16.91
CA GLY A 50 9.45 -2.96 -17.58
C GLY A 50 9.05 -4.20 -16.81
N GLU A 51 8.69 -4.06 -15.53
CA GLU A 51 8.21 -5.18 -14.73
C GLU A 51 6.70 -5.33 -14.86
N GLU A 52 6.24 -6.57 -14.92
CA GLU A 52 4.81 -6.89 -15.02
C GLU A 52 4.26 -7.39 -13.69
N ASP A 53 3.04 -6.97 -13.37
CA ASP A 53 2.36 -7.47 -12.19
C ASP A 53 1.87 -8.91 -12.40
N SER A 54 1.79 -9.67 -11.30
CA SER A 54 1.26 -11.02 -11.32
C SER A 54 0.87 -11.45 -9.91
N ALA A 55 0.01 -12.47 -9.83
CA ALA A 55 -0.34 -13.06 -8.54
C ALA A 55 0.87 -13.71 -7.88
N GLU A 56 1.78 -14.29 -8.67
CA GLU A 56 3.01 -14.88 -8.18
C GLU A 56 3.92 -13.85 -7.53
N LEU A 57 4.03 -12.66 -8.14
CA LEU A 57 4.82 -11.58 -7.58
C LEU A 57 4.24 -11.07 -6.26
N LYS A 58 2.91 -11.04 -6.12
CA LYS A 58 2.29 -10.70 -4.84
C LYS A 58 2.73 -11.65 -3.74
N VAL A 59 2.72 -12.95 -4.00
CA VAL A 59 3.14 -13.95 -3.03
C VAL A 59 4.63 -13.79 -2.71
N GLU A 60 5.44 -13.53 -3.72
CA GLU A 60 6.87 -13.31 -3.54
C GLU A 60 7.14 -12.11 -2.64
N LEU A 61 6.43 -10.99 -2.85
CA LEU A 61 6.57 -9.80 -2.02
C LEU A 61 6.10 -10.04 -0.59
N GLN A 62 5.03 -10.78 -0.41
CA GLN A 62 4.55 -11.15 0.92
C GLN A 62 5.61 -11.95 1.68
N LYS A 63 6.21 -12.94 1.03
CA LYS A 63 7.27 -13.76 1.63
C LYS A 63 8.52 -12.93 1.88
N PHE A 64 8.84 -12.02 0.98
CA PHE A 64 10.00 -11.13 1.13
C PHE A 64 9.89 -10.29 2.39
N VAL A 65 8.73 -9.66 2.63
CA VAL A 65 8.51 -8.87 3.84
C VAL A 65 8.55 -9.76 5.09
N ALA A 66 7.94 -10.94 5.03
CA ALA A 66 7.93 -11.87 6.15
C ALA A 66 9.35 -12.28 6.55
N ASN A 67 10.24 -12.45 5.57
CA ASN A 67 11.64 -12.79 5.82
C ASN A 67 12.47 -11.61 6.31
N GLU A 68 12.21 -10.41 5.77
CA GLU A 68 12.97 -9.20 6.14
C GLU A 68 12.61 -8.67 7.52
N ILE A 69 11.36 -8.80 7.93
CA ILE A 69 10.87 -8.27 9.20
C ILE A 69 10.33 -9.41 10.07
N SER A 70 9.13 -9.87 9.78
CA SER A 70 8.49 -10.99 10.49
C SER A 70 7.22 -11.41 9.73
N PRO A 71 6.71 -12.64 9.98
CA PRO A 71 5.46 -13.08 9.36
C PRO A 71 4.25 -12.18 9.66
N ILE A 72 4.26 -11.50 10.82
CA ILE A 72 3.14 -10.64 11.21
C ILE A 72 3.12 -9.33 10.38
N ALA A 73 4.26 -8.94 9.84
CA ALA A 73 4.40 -7.76 8.98
C ALA A 73 4.02 -8.03 7.52
N LYS A 74 3.74 -9.27 7.18
CA LYS A 74 3.37 -9.65 5.81
C LYS A 74 2.09 -8.92 5.38
N PRO A 75 2.11 -8.20 4.23
CA PRO A 75 0.91 -7.53 3.76
C PRO A 75 -0.24 -8.51 3.50
N ASP A 76 -1.43 -8.19 4.01
CA ASP A 76 -2.63 -8.99 3.75
C ASP A 76 -3.13 -8.80 2.34
N LEU A 77 -3.04 -7.57 1.84
CA LEU A 77 -3.46 -7.20 0.50
C LEU A 77 -2.36 -6.39 -0.18
N ILE A 78 -2.13 -6.65 -1.45
CA ILE A 78 -1.23 -5.88 -2.29
C ILE A 78 -2.01 -5.38 -3.50
N GLN A 79 -2.01 -4.07 -3.70
CA GLN A 79 -2.59 -3.44 -4.87
C GLN A 79 -1.46 -2.91 -5.76
N TRP A 80 -1.47 -3.30 -7.02
CA TRP A 80 -0.55 -2.71 -8.00
C TRP A 80 -1.04 -1.31 -8.35
N ALA A 81 -0.14 -0.34 -8.25
CA ALA A 81 -0.45 1.04 -8.55
C ALA A 81 0.54 1.58 -9.56
N PRO A 82 0.09 2.19 -10.67
CA PRO A 82 1.02 2.80 -11.63
C PRO A 82 1.71 4.03 -11.05
N GLY A 83 1.15 4.61 -10.00
CA GLY A 83 1.74 5.71 -9.25
C GLY A 83 1.02 5.90 -7.93
N LEU A 84 1.62 6.66 -7.03
CA LEU A 84 1.04 6.99 -5.73
C LEU A 84 0.56 8.44 -5.73
N PRO A 85 -0.50 8.76 -4.95
CA PRO A 85 -0.98 10.13 -4.86
C PRO A 85 0.04 10.99 -4.12
N LYS A 86 0.63 11.93 -4.82
CA LYS A 86 1.68 12.80 -4.29
C LYS A 86 1.30 14.26 -4.43
N THR A 87 1.73 15.08 -3.49
CA THR A 87 1.68 16.53 -3.63
C THR A 87 2.69 16.97 -4.69
N ARG A 88 2.60 18.22 -5.13
CA ARG A 88 3.55 18.78 -6.10
C ARG A 88 4.99 18.77 -5.57
N SER A 89 5.17 18.75 -4.25
CA SER A 89 6.49 18.62 -3.65
C SER A 89 6.98 17.17 -3.56
N GLY A 90 6.17 16.20 -3.97
CA GLY A 90 6.54 14.79 -3.98
C GLY A 90 6.19 14.01 -2.72
N LYS A 91 5.44 14.59 -1.80
CA LYS A 91 5.03 13.93 -0.57
C LYS A 91 3.82 13.03 -0.84
N ILE A 92 3.88 11.76 -0.40
CA ILE A 92 2.78 10.81 -0.54
C ILE A 92 1.62 11.22 0.37
N MET A 93 0.42 11.27 -0.19
CA MET A 93 -0.80 11.60 0.55
C MET A 93 -1.44 10.33 1.10
N ARG A 94 -0.96 9.88 2.25
CA ARG A 94 -1.41 8.63 2.88
C ARG A 94 -2.88 8.66 3.29
N ARG A 95 -3.42 9.83 3.57
CA ARG A 95 -4.84 10.00 3.89
C ARG A 95 -5.73 9.46 2.77
N ILE A 96 -5.38 9.78 1.52
CA ILE A 96 -6.12 9.30 0.35
C ILE A 96 -5.99 7.77 0.24
N LEU A 97 -4.79 7.26 0.42
CA LEU A 97 -4.54 5.81 0.35
C LEU A 97 -5.36 5.04 1.39
N ARG A 98 -5.45 5.57 2.61
CA ARG A 98 -6.28 4.95 3.66
C ARG A 98 -7.74 4.93 3.30
N LYS A 99 -8.26 6.03 2.76
CA LYS A 99 -9.67 6.11 2.36
C LYS A 99 -9.99 5.13 1.25
N VAL A 100 -9.12 4.99 0.28
CA VAL A 100 -9.29 4.01 -0.80
C VAL A 100 -9.29 2.59 -0.24
N ALA A 101 -8.35 2.26 0.65
CA ALA A 101 -8.27 0.94 1.26
C ALA A 101 -9.51 0.59 2.10
N GLU A 102 -10.11 1.59 2.73
CA GLU A 102 -11.35 1.43 3.51
C GLU A 102 -12.60 1.36 2.62
N GLY A 103 -12.49 1.69 1.34
CA GLY A 103 -13.62 1.77 0.43
C GLY A 103 -14.44 3.06 0.59
N ASP A 104 -13.91 4.05 1.25
CA ASP A 104 -14.59 5.32 1.52
C ASP A 104 -14.23 6.35 0.45
N PHE A 105 -14.79 6.17 -0.75
CA PHE A 105 -14.42 6.98 -1.91
C PHE A 105 -15.06 8.37 -1.91
N ASN A 106 -16.05 8.61 -1.05
CA ASN A 106 -16.76 9.90 -0.98
C ASN A 106 -16.12 10.90 -0.02
N ASN A 107 -15.18 10.44 0.80
CA ASN A 107 -14.55 11.25 1.85
C ASN A 107 -13.04 11.37 1.67
N LEU A 108 -12.60 11.50 0.42
CA LEU A 108 -11.17 11.62 0.10
C LEU A 108 -10.57 12.94 0.60
N GLY A 109 -11.42 13.92 0.88
CA GLY A 109 -10.99 15.23 1.33
C GLY A 109 -10.49 16.08 0.17
N ASP A 110 -9.62 17.05 0.50
CA ASP A 110 -9.09 17.97 -0.50
C ASP A 110 -8.02 17.27 -1.35
N THR A 111 -8.27 17.14 -2.65
CA THR A 111 -7.35 16.56 -3.61
C THR A 111 -6.70 17.61 -4.52
N SER A 112 -6.95 18.90 -4.24
CA SER A 112 -6.47 19.99 -5.10
C SER A 112 -4.96 20.15 -5.10
N THR A 113 -4.28 19.61 -4.06
CA THR A 113 -2.81 19.68 -3.95
C THR A 113 -2.11 18.53 -4.67
N LEU A 114 -2.86 17.59 -5.24
CA LEU A 114 -2.26 16.47 -5.97
C LEU A 114 -1.60 16.94 -7.26
N ALA A 115 -0.41 16.41 -7.52
CA ALA A 115 0.30 16.66 -8.77
C ALA A 115 -0.43 16.02 -9.96
N ASP A 116 -1.03 14.83 -9.74
CA ASP A 116 -1.78 14.10 -10.76
C ASP A 116 -3.05 13.50 -10.14
N PRO A 117 -4.19 14.20 -10.25
CA PRO A 117 -5.46 13.69 -9.70
C PRO A 117 -5.94 12.38 -10.34
N ALA A 118 -5.51 12.06 -11.55
CA ALA A 118 -5.93 10.82 -12.22
C ALA A 118 -5.43 9.57 -11.50
N VAL A 119 -4.38 9.67 -10.69
CA VAL A 119 -3.87 8.57 -9.85
C VAL A 119 -4.96 8.05 -8.92
N VAL A 120 -5.77 8.94 -8.34
CA VAL A 120 -6.83 8.55 -7.42
C VAL A 120 -7.87 7.67 -8.09
N GLU A 121 -8.28 8.00 -9.31
CA GLU A 121 -9.24 7.20 -10.07
C GLU A 121 -8.70 5.81 -10.36
N SER A 122 -7.42 5.71 -10.70
CA SER A 122 -6.75 4.42 -10.92
C SER A 122 -6.72 3.59 -9.64
N LEU A 123 -6.44 4.21 -8.49
CA LEU A 123 -6.42 3.51 -7.21
C LEU A 123 -7.80 2.96 -6.84
N ILE A 124 -8.85 3.73 -7.07
CA ILE A 124 -10.22 3.28 -6.81
C ILE A 124 -10.59 2.11 -7.72
N ALA A 125 -10.25 2.21 -9.01
CA ALA A 125 -10.58 1.19 -9.99
C ALA A 125 -9.89 -0.15 -9.70
N ASN A 126 -8.69 -0.11 -9.12
CA ASN A 126 -7.86 -1.29 -8.87
C ASN A 126 -7.85 -1.74 -7.40
N LYS A 127 -8.75 -1.20 -6.59
CA LYS A 127 -8.84 -1.58 -5.17
C LYS A 127 -9.06 -3.09 -5.02
N VAL A 128 -8.32 -3.69 -4.08
CA VAL A 128 -8.44 -5.10 -3.74
C VAL A 128 -9.09 -5.24 -2.35
N SER A 129 -9.65 -6.42 -2.08
CA SER A 129 -10.27 -6.71 -0.78
C SER A 129 -10.04 -8.18 -0.40
N LEU A 130 -10.28 -8.45 0.87
CA LEU A 130 -10.17 -9.82 1.39
C LEU A 130 -11.17 -10.77 0.75
#